data_ccfef3ffeedb17b787bde2687ca04d7c
#
_entry.id   ccfef3ffeedb17b787bde2687ca04d7c
#
_cell.length_a   1.000
_cell.length_b   1.000
_cell.length_c   1.000
_cell.angle_alpha   90.00
_cell.angle_beta   90.00
_cell.angle_gamma   90.00
#
_symmetry.space_group_name_H-M   'P 1'
#
loop_
_entity.id
_entity.type
_entity.pdbx_description
1 polymer ?
#
loop_
_entity_poly.entity_id
_entity_poly.type
_entity_poly.pdbx_seq_one_letter_code
_entity_poly.pdbx_strand_id
1 'polypeptide(L)'
;LKKKIKKEFIFINNLNSKILPQKKAVNLIISKSGETLETISNTHIITNSSKSSKNLIITENKNSYLKNLAHKIKADVIEHKNYIGGRFSVLSEVGMLPAELMGLKESKFKKFNYLLKSKNFIKQLIFNVDSIIKLINKNKNNSVVLNYDEKSENFFKWYQQLVGESLGKKSKGIIPIISSMPKDNHSLLQLYLDGPKKNFF
;
A
#
# COMPACT_ATOMS: atom_id res chain seq x y z
N LEU A 1 2.29 -16.38 -9.16
CA LEU A 1 1.24 -15.44 -9.59
C LEU A 1 1.22 -15.23 -11.10
N LYS A 2 2.37 -14.98 -11.75
CA LYS A 2 2.46 -14.71 -13.21
C LYS A 2 1.77 -15.79 -14.10
N LYS A 3 1.74 -17.06 -13.69
CA LYS A 3 1.09 -18.15 -14.47
C LYS A 3 -0.46 -18.14 -14.43
N LYS A 4 -1.10 -17.34 -13.57
CA LYS A 4 -2.57 -17.28 -13.44
C LYS A 4 -3.19 -16.01 -14.01
N ILE A 5 -2.40 -14.99 -14.24
CA ILE A 5 -2.89 -13.70 -14.73
C ILE A 5 -3.01 -13.81 -16.26
N LYS A 6 -4.25 -13.81 -16.74
CA LYS A 6 -4.56 -13.86 -18.21
C LYS A 6 -4.57 -12.47 -18.86
N LYS A 7 -4.45 -11.39 -18.06
CA LYS A 7 -4.51 -10.00 -18.52
C LYS A 7 -3.24 -9.28 -18.10
N GLU A 8 -2.79 -8.34 -18.87
CA GLU A 8 -1.70 -7.46 -18.51
C GLU A 8 -2.20 -6.43 -17.48
N PHE A 9 -1.40 -6.18 -16.43
CA PHE A 9 -1.65 -5.17 -15.41
C PHE A 9 -0.48 -4.21 -15.37
N ILE A 10 -0.78 -2.93 -15.51
CA ILE A 10 0.19 -1.84 -15.43
C ILE A 10 -0.16 -1.02 -14.18
N PHE A 11 0.77 -0.93 -13.23
CA PHE A 11 0.63 -0.11 -12.04
C PHE A 11 1.33 1.21 -12.22
N ILE A 12 0.61 2.31 -11.98
CA ILE A 12 1.10 3.67 -12.13
C ILE A 12 1.05 4.34 -10.76
N ASN A 13 2.20 4.34 -10.08
CA ASN A 13 2.31 4.84 -8.70
C ASN A 13 2.98 6.22 -8.61
N ASN A 14 3.69 6.62 -9.66
CA ASN A 14 4.40 7.89 -9.71
C ASN A 14 3.90 8.74 -10.88
N LEU A 15 4.21 10.03 -10.86
CA LEU A 15 3.96 10.89 -12.01
C LEU A 15 4.78 10.37 -13.21
N ASN A 16 4.08 10.04 -14.28
CA ASN A 16 4.71 9.51 -15.48
C ASN A 16 4.08 10.12 -16.74
N SER A 17 4.81 11.03 -17.35
CA SER A 17 4.40 11.68 -18.60
C SER A 17 4.43 10.76 -19.83
N LYS A 18 5.07 9.59 -19.73
CA LYS A 18 5.21 8.61 -20.82
C LYS A 18 4.25 7.44 -20.72
N ILE A 19 3.12 7.61 -20.03
CA ILE A 19 2.08 6.58 -19.99
C ILE A 19 1.52 6.42 -21.40
N LEU A 20 1.82 5.30 -22.04
CA LEU A 20 1.24 4.97 -23.33
C LEU A 20 -0.16 4.39 -23.10
N PRO A 21 -1.21 5.02 -23.64
CA PRO A 21 -2.56 4.51 -23.50
C PRO A 21 -2.69 3.18 -24.24
N GLN A 22 -3.14 2.16 -23.52
CA GLN A 22 -3.46 0.87 -24.13
C GLN A 22 -4.83 0.94 -24.81
N LYS A 23 -4.90 0.54 -26.07
CA LYS A 23 -6.19 0.39 -26.76
C LYS A 23 -7.03 -0.68 -26.04
N LYS A 24 -8.29 -0.37 -25.72
CA LYS A 24 -9.24 -1.27 -25.02
C LYS A 24 -8.84 -1.61 -23.57
N ALA A 25 -8.13 -0.74 -22.88
CA ALA A 25 -7.84 -0.90 -21.46
C ALA A 25 -9.03 -0.51 -20.57
N VAL A 26 -9.05 -1.03 -19.36
CA VAL A 26 -9.88 -0.51 -18.25
C VAL A 26 -8.94 0.20 -17.28
N ASN A 27 -9.16 1.48 -17.08
CA ASN A 27 -8.41 2.27 -16.13
C ASN A 27 -9.09 2.19 -14.77
N LEU A 28 -8.39 1.66 -13.78
CA LEU A 28 -8.83 1.65 -12.39
C LEU A 28 -8.11 2.79 -11.65
N ILE A 29 -8.87 3.83 -11.30
CA ILE A 29 -8.36 5.06 -10.71
C ILE A 29 -8.75 5.08 -9.24
N ILE A 30 -7.77 5.11 -8.34
CA ILE A 30 -8.01 4.94 -6.92
C ILE A 30 -7.44 6.12 -6.14
N SER A 31 -8.31 6.86 -5.46
CA SER A 31 -7.93 7.87 -4.48
C SER A 31 -9.03 8.04 -3.45
N LYS A 32 -8.74 7.74 -2.19
CA LYS A 32 -9.71 7.90 -1.10
C LYS A 32 -10.26 9.32 -1.03
N SER A 33 -9.38 10.31 -0.94
CA SER A 33 -9.77 11.72 -0.83
C SER A 33 -10.38 12.28 -2.12
N GLY A 34 -10.05 11.70 -3.27
CA GLY A 34 -10.34 12.27 -4.58
C GLY A 34 -9.54 13.54 -4.93
N GLU A 35 -8.53 13.89 -4.10
CA GLU A 35 -7.72 15.10 -4.21
C GLU A 35 -6.21 14.79 -4.32
N THR A 36 -5.82 13.52 -4.45
CA THR A 36 -4.41 13.13 -4.57
C THR A 36 -3.86 13.62 -5.90
N LEU A 37 -2.89 14.52 -5.85
CA LEU A 37 -2.35 15.24 -7.01
C LEU A 37 -1.80 14.29 -8.09
N GLU A 38 -1.03 13.28 -7.68
CA GLU A 38 -0.45 12.29 -8.58
C GLU A 38 -1.54 11.49 -9.29
N THR A 39 -2.58 11.09 -8.58
CA THR A 39 -3.71 10.36 -9.15
C THR A 39 -4.46 11.22 -10.16
N ILE A 40 -4.73 12.48 -9.82
CA ILE A 40 -5.42 13.44 -10.71
C ILE A 40 -4.59 13.67 -11.97
N SER A 41 -3.30 13.96 -11.82
CA SER A 41 -2.40 14.23 -12.94
C SER A 41 -2.29 13.05 -13.89
N ASN A 42 -2.06 11.84 -13.35
CA ASN A 42 -2.01 10.62 -14.15
C ASN A 42 -3.34 10.32 -14.83
N THR A 43 -4.47 10.59 -14.16
CA THR A 43 -5.81 10.42 -14.76
C THR A 43 -5.98 11.32 -15.97
N HIS A 44 -5.58 12.59 -15.89
CA HIS A 44 -5.64 13.50 -17.02
C HIS A 44 -4.78 13.03 -18.19
N ILE A 45 -3.55 12.59 -17.94
CA ILE A 45 -2.65 12.06 -18.97
C ILE A 45 -3.31 10.89 -19.70
N ILE A 46 -3.85 9.92 -18.94
CA ILE A 46 -4.45 8.71 -19.49
C ILE A 46 -5.74 9.01 -20.26
N THR A 47 -6.63 9.80 -19.69
CA THR A 47 -7.94 10.09 -20.31
C THR A 47 -7.84 10.96 -21.56
N ASN A 48 -6.86 11.87 -21.61
CA ASN A 48 -6.60 12.67 -22.81
C ASN A 48 -5.97 11.85 -23.92
N SER A 49 -5.18 10.85 -23.58
CA SER A 49 -4.46 10.02 -24.53
C SER A 49 -5.30 8.86 -25.10
N SER A 50 -6.39 8.43 -24.43
CA SER A 50 -7.21 7.30 -24.85
C SER A 50 -8.71 7.55 -24.62
N LYS A 51 -9.39 8.01 -25.65
CA LYS A 51 -10.86 8.24 -25.63
C LYS A 51 -11.69 6.94 -25.60
N SER A 52 -11.10 5.78 -25.86
CA SER A 52 -11.81 4.49 -25.98
C SER A 52 -11.71 3.60 -24.74
N SER A 53 -11.00 4.01 -23.71
CA SER A 53 -10.83 3.22 -22.48
C SER A 53 -12.02 3.42 -21.54
N LYS A 54 -12.47 2.34 -20.89
CA LYS A 54 -13.39 2.43 -19.77
C LYS A 54 -12.66 2.91 -18.53
N ASN A 55 -13.29 3.80 -17.77
CA ASN A 55 -12.74 4.33 -16.53
C ASN A 55 -13.63 3.90 -15.37
N LEU A 56 -12.99 3.37 -14.32
CA LEU A 56 -13.62 3.00 -13.07
C LEU A 56 -12.87 3.72 -11.93
N ILE A 57 -13.60 4.45 -11.10
CA ILE A 57 -13.03 5.28 -10.05
C ILE A 57 -13.44 4.74 -8.70
N ILE A 58 -12.48 4.58 -7.78
CA ILE A 58 -12.75 4.27 -6.37
C ILE A 58 -12.40 5.49 -5.53
N THR A 59 -13.40 6.09 -4.90
CA THR A 59 -13.24 7.29 -4.07
C THR A 59 -14.35 7.40 -3.03
N GLU A 60 -14.17 8.23 -2.00
CA GLU A 60 -15.22 8.52 -1.02
C GLU A 60 -16.41 9.23 -1.67
N ASN A 61 -17.59 8.99 -1.08
CA ASN A 61 -18.82 9.67 -1.50
C ASN A 61 -18.89 11.09 -0.92
N LYS A 62 -17.94 11.93 -1.30
CA LYS A 62 -17.93 13.38 -0.97
C LYS A 62 -17.63 14.19 -2.22
N ASN A 63 -17.94 15.47 -2.19
CA ASN A 63 -17.54 16.38 -3.26
C ASN A 63 -16.00 16.44 -3.31
N SER A 64 -15.42 16.09 -4.45
CA SER A 64 -13.98 16.07 -4.68
C SER A 64 -13.69 16.24 -6.17
N TYR A 65 -12.46 16.62 -6.48
CA TYR A 65 -12.04 16.80 -7.87
C TYR A 65 -12.25 15.52 -8.70
N LEU A 66 -11.84 14.37 -8.18
CA LEU A 66 -11.94 13.11 -8.89
C LEU A 66 -13.41 12.68 -9.11
N LYS A 67 -14.30 12.96 -8.16
CA LYS A 67 -15.74 12.71 -8.32
C LYS A 67 -16.35 13.58 -9.41
N ASN A 68 -15.98 14.86 -9.44
CA ASN A 68 -16.42 15.77 -10.50
C ASN A 68 -15.85 15.37 -11.87
N LEU A 69 -14.60 14.93 -11.91
CA LEU A 69 -13.99 14.41 -13.12
C LEU A 69 -14.71 13.13 -13.60
N ALA A 70 -15.11 12.23 -12.69
CA ALA A 70 -15.85 11.03 -13.03
C ALA A 70 -17.11 11.33 -13.85
N HIS A 71 -17.89 12.35 -13.46
CA HIS A 71 -19.05 12.79 -14.21
C HIS A 71 -18.68 13.28 -15.62
N LYS A 72 -17.60 14.06 -15.75
CA LYS A 72 -17.16 14.61 -17.05
C LYS A 72 -16.71 13.53 -18.02
N ILE A 73 -15.99 12.51 -17.54
CA ILE A 73 -15.47 11.41 -18.36
C ILE A 73 -16.42 10.21 -18.41
N LYS A 74 -17.62 10.31 -17.82
CA LYS A 74 -18.61 9.23 -17.72
C LYS A 74 -18.03 7.93 -17.15
N ALA A 75 -17.23 8.06 -16.09
CA ALA A 75 -16.64 6.93 -15.39
C ALA A 75 -17.64 6.32 -14.38
N ASP A 76 -17.60 4.99 -14.23
CA ASP A 76 -18.28 4.32 -13.13
C ASP A 76 -17.56 4.65 -11.82
N VAL A 77 -18.32 4.85 -10.73
CA VAL A 77 -17.76 5.17 -9.42
C VAL A 77 -18.15 4.10 -8.40
N ILE A 78 -17.15 3.55 -7.73
CA ILE A 78 -17.31 2.69 -6.56
C ILE A 78 -17.01 3.53 -5.33
N GLU A 79 -17.95 3.57 -4.39
CA GLU A 79 -17.79 4.30 -3.15
C GLU A 79 -16.80 3.60 -2.21
N HIS A 80 -15.75 4.31 -1.82
CA HIS A 80 -14.88 3.91 -0.71
C HIS A 80 -15.45 4.39 0.62
N LYS A 81 -15.54 3.49 1.60
CA LYS A 81 -16.11 3.81 2.90
C LYS A 81 -15.21 4.77 3.68
N ASN A 82 -15.77 5.87 4.17
CA ASN A 82 -15.05 6.95 4.84
C ASN A 82 -14.32 6.50 6.13
N TYR A 83 -14.86 5.51 6.84
CA TYR A 83 -14.27 4.96 8.06
C TYR A 83 -13.06 4.04 7.82
N ILE A 84 -12.80 3.64 6.57
CA ILE A 84 -11.60 2.87 6.22
C ILE A 84 -10.49 3.84 5.83
N GLY A 85 -9.44 3.94 6.66
CA GLY A 85 -8.26 4.75 6.32
C GLY A 85 -7.52 4.21 5.10
N GLY A 86 -6.90 5.10 4.30
CA GLY A 86 -6.21 4.70 3.06
C GLY A 86 -5.21 3.57 3.25
N ARG A 87 -4.33 3.67 4.26
CA ARG A 87 -3.33 2.64 4.58
C ARG A 87 -3.92 1.30 5.07
N PHE A 88 -5.19 1.28 5.47
CA PHE A 88 -5.91 0.08 5.90
C PHE A 88 -6.79 -0.52 4.79
N SER A 89 -6.83 0.09 3.60
CA SER A 89 -7.78 -0.24 2.54
C SER A 89 -7.41 -1.48 1.70
N VAL A 90 -6.27 -2.12 1.96
CA VAL A 90 -5.78 -3.27 1.18
C VAL A 90 -6.80 -4.42 1.10
N LEU A 91 -7.58 -4.66 2.17
CA LEU A 91 -8.62 -5.69 2.20
C LEU A 91 -10.04 -5.16 1.95
N SER A 92 -10.17 -3.92 1.50
CA SER A 92 -11.42 -3.34 1.00
C SER A 92 -11.51 -3.47 -0.53
N GLU A 93 -12.52 -2.84 -1.15
CA GLU A 93 -12.67 -2.76 -2.61
C GLU A 93 -11.42 -2.23 -3.32
N VAL A 94 -10.63 -1.40 -2.64
CA VAL A 94 -9.38 -0.81 -3.16
C VAL A 94 -8.35 -1.87 -3.55
N GLY A 95 -8.15 -2.89 -2.70
CA GLY A 95 -7.21 -3.96 -3.00
C GLY A 95 -7.87 -5.23 -3.52
N MET A 96 -9.13 -5.50 -3.12
CA MET A 96 -9.80 -6.75 -3.50
C MET A 96 -10.31 -6.73 -4.94
N LEU A 97 -10.75 -5.58 -5.47
CA LEU A 97 -11.15 -5.49 -6.86
C LEU A 97 -9.97 -5.76 -7.83
N PRO A 98 -8.81 -5.10 -7.70
CA PRO A 98 -7.63 -5.47 -8.49
C PRO A 98 -7.24 -6.95 -8.31
N ALA A 99 -7.30 -7.48 -7.09
CA ALA A 99 -6.97 -8.87 -6.82
C ALA A 99 -7.90 -9.85 -7.56
N GLU A 100 -9.20 -9.56 -7.58
CA GLU A 100 -10.18 -10.35 -8.33
C GLU A 100 -9.95 -10.28 -9.84
N LEU A 101 -9.69 -9.08 -10.36
CA LEU A 101 -9.35 -8.89 -11.77
C LEU A 101 -8.08 -9.66 -12.17
N MET A 102 -7.14 -9.85 -11.24
CA MET A 102 -5.95 -10.70 -11.39
C MET A 102 -6.26 -12.20 -11.25
N GLY A 103 -7.52 -12.59 -10.96
CA GLY A 103 -7.92 -13.97 -10.76
C GLY A 103 -7.58 -14.53 -9.38
N LEU A 104 -7.33 -13.68 -8.40
CA LEU A 104 -7.18 -14.08 -7.01
C LEU A 104 -8.56 -14.21 -6.36
N LYS A 105 -8.79 -15.32 -5.65
CA LYS A 105 -10.07 -15.53 -4.96
C LYS A 105 -10.08 -14.79 -3.62
N GLU A 106 -11.05 -13.92 -3.39
CA GLU A 106 -11.26 -13.18 -2.13
C GLU A 106 -11.31 -14.11 -0.91
N SER A 107 -11.92 -15.30 -1.06
CA SER A 107 -12.01 -16.30 0.00
C SER A 107 -10.65 -16.73 0.59
N LYS A 108 -9.57 -16.58 -0.17
CA LYS A 108 -8.21 -16.88 0.33
C LYS A 108 -7.74 -15.87 1.37
N PHE A 109 -8.14 -14.62 1.25
CA PHE A 109 -7.78 -13.56 2.20
C PHE A 109 -8.55 -13.71 3.51
N LYS A 110 -9.80 -14.22 3.47
CA LYS A 110 -10.60 -14.52 4.68
C LYS A 110 -9.98 -15.60 5.57
N LYS A 111 -9.09 -16.43 5.04
CA LYS A 111 -8.41 -17.47 5.84
C LYS A 111 -7.58 -16.88 6.98
N PHE A 112 -7.09 -15.66 6.86
CA PHE A 112 -6.36 -15.00 7.96
C PHE A 112 -7.20 -14.72 9.20
N ASN A 113 -8.53 -14.77 9.11
CA ASN A 113 -9.42 -14.56 10.25
C ASN A 113 -9.22 -15.58 11.37
N TYR A 114 -8.67 -16.78 11.08
CA TYR A 114 -8.36 -17.76 12.11
C TYR A 114 -7.30 -17.27 13.10
N LEU A 115 -6.38 -16.40 12.66
CA LEU A 115 -5.35 -15.83 13.52
C LEU A 115 -5.96 -15.04 14.67
N LEU A 116 -7.03 -14.29 14.40
CA LEU A 116 -7.74 -13.51 15.42
C LEU A 116 -8.43 -14.38 16.50
N LYS A 117 -8.72 -15.64 16.17
CA LYS A 117 -9.29 -16.62 17.09
C LYS A 117 -8.23 -17.42 17.85
N SER A 118 -6.98 -17.35 17.45
CA SER A 118 -5.86 -18.07 18.07
C SER A 118 -5.37 -17.34 19.31
N LYS A 119 -5.63 -17.90 20.50
CA LYS A 119 -5.13 -17.38 21.78
C LYS A 119 -3.60 -17.23 21.79
N ASN A 120 -2.89 -18.19 21.18
CA ASN A 120 -1.44 -18.16 21.10
C ASN A 120 -0.95 -17.00 20.22
N PHE A 121 -1.59 -16.79 19.05
CA PHE A 121 -1.26 -15.67 18.18
C PHE A 121 -1.46 -14.32 18.91
N ILE A 122 -2.58 -14.13 19.57
CA ILE A 122 -2.86 -12.90 20.33
C ILE A 122 -1.85 -12.70 21.47
N LYS A 123 -1.49 -13.76 22.20
CA LYS A 123 -0.48 -13.70 23.25
C LYS A 123 0.89 -13.26 22.69
N GLN A 124 1.32 -13.82 21.56
CA GLN A 124 2.57 -13.45 20.91
C GLN A 124 2.53 -12.00 20.37
N LEU A 125 1.41 -11.59 19.83
CA LEU A 125 1.23 -10.21 19.36
C LEU A 125 1.38 -9.22 20.52
N ILE A 126 0.72 -9.47 21.65
CA ILE A 126 0.84 -8.61 22.85
C ILE A 126 2.28 -8.57 23.34
N PHE A 127 2.95 -9.72 23.41
CA PHE A 127 4.36 -9.79 23.82
C PHE A 127 5.28 -8.99 22.89
N ASN A 128 5.07 -9.07 21.58
CA ASN A 128 5.86 -8.32 20.60
C ASN A 128 5.63 -6.80 20.75
N VAL A 129 4.37 -6.38 20.92
CA VAL A 129 4.04 -4.97 21.13
C VAL A 129 4.69 -4.43 22.41
N ASP A 130 4.61 -5.16 23.54
CA ASP A 130 5.25 -4.80 24.79
C ASP A 130 6.77 -4.67 24.66
N SER A 131 7.38 -5.63 23.93
CA SER A 131 8.82 -5.62 23.64
C SER A 131 9.24 -4.38 22.86
N ILE A 132 8.48 -4.02 21.82
CA ILE A 132 8.72 -2.82 21.01
C ILE A 132 8.59 -1.55 21.88
N ILE A 133 7.57 -1.47 22.72
CA ILE A 133 7.38 -0.32 23.64
C ILE A 133 8.59 -0.20 24.58
N LYS A 134 9.07 -1.31 25.13
CA LYS A 134 10.27 -1.29 25.98
C LYS A 134 11.52 -0.82 25.23
N LEU A 135 11.67 -1.17 23.95
CA LEU A 135 12.76 -0.71 23.10
C LEU A 135 12.66 0.80 22.82
N ILE A 136 11.47 1.29 22.51
CA ILE A 136 11.22 2.73 22.32
C ILE A 136 11.58 3.53 23.58
N ASN A 137 11.20 3.06 24.76
CA ASN A 137 11.54 3.68 26.04
C ASN A 137 13.05 3.70 26.31
N LYS A 138 13.82 2.85 25.64
CA LYS A 138 15.29 2.85 25.63
C LYS A 138 15.89 3.66 24.47
N ASN A 139 15.12 4.57 23.87
CA ASN A 139 15.51 5.37 22.69
C ASN A 139 15.89 4.54 21.45
N LYS A 140 15.40 3.32 21.33
CA LYS A 140 15.55 2.52 20.13
C LYS A 140 14.29 2.71 19.26
N ASN A 141 14.37 3.60 18.29
CA ASN A 141 13.22 4.03 17.50
C ASN A 141 13.27 3.57 16.04
N ASN A 142 14.34 2.89 15.62
CA ASN A 142 14.49 2.39 14.26
C ASN A 142 14.13 0.90 14.23
N SER A 143 13.02 0.56 13.60
CA SER A 143 12.64 -0.82 13.33
C SER A 143 13.25 -1.25 11.99
N VAL A 144 14.24 -2.12 12.02
CA VAL A 144 14.93 -2.57 10.82
C VAL A 144 14.41 -3.97 10.43
N VAL A 145 13.92 -4.09 9.21
CA VAL A 145 13.56 -5.38 8.61
C VAL A 145 14.62 -5.76 7.59
N LEU A 146 15.31 -6.86 7.82
CA LEU A 146 16.28 -7.43 6.88
C LEU A 146 15.53 -8.33 5.89
N ASN A 147 15.16 -7.77 4.74
CA ASN A 147 14.34 -8.46 3.76
C ASN A 147 15.18 -9.26 2.76
N TYR A 148 15.20 -10.58 2.88
CA TYR A 148 15.85 -11.52 1.95
C TYR A 148 14.90 -12.03 0.84
N ASP A 149 13.61 -11.64 0.84
CA ASP A 149 12.65 -12.04 -0.17
C ASP A 149 12.20 -10.85 -1.01
N GLU A 150 12.73 -10.72 -2.22
CA GLU A 150 12.39 -9.66 -3.16
C GLU A 150 10.87 -9.60 -3.46
N LYS A 151 10.16 -10.72 -3.39
CA LYS A 151 8.71 -10.77 -3.64
C LYS A 151 7.90 -10.05 -2.56
N SER A 152 8.48 -9.89 -1.37
CA SER A 152 7.87 -9.20 -0.23
C SER A 152 8.13 -7.70 -0.21
N GLU A 153 8.87 -7.13 -1.16
CA GLU A 153 9.24 -5.72 -1.18
C GLU A 153 8.02 -4.79 -1.06
N ASN A 154 7.00 -5.01 -1.89
CA ASN A 154 5.79 -4.18 -1.87
C ASN A 154 4.97 -4.37 -0.57
N PHE A 155 5.02 -5.55 0.04
CA PHE A 155 4.42 -5.79 1.35
C PHE A 155 5.10 -4.95 2.43
N PHE A 156 6.43 -4.86 2.43
CA PHE A 156 7.16 -4.04 3.37
C PHE A 156 7.04 -2.54 3.10
N LYS A 157 6.87 -2.10 1.85
CA LYS A 157 6.50 -0.71 1.54
C LYS A 157 5.15 -0.33 2.13
N TRP A 158 4.18 -1.23 2.06
CA TRP A 158 2.91 -1.04 2.76
C TRP A 158 3.08 -1.00 4.28
N TYR A 159 3.91 -1.86 4.85
CA TYR A 159 4.26 -1.83 6.28
C TYR A 159 4.88 -0.48 6.68
N GLN A 160 5.79 0.07 5.88
CA GLN A 160 6.36 1.40 6.14
C GLN A 160 5.29 2.49 6.21
N GLN A 161 4.37 2.52 5.26
CA GLN A 161 3.26 3.46 5.26
C GLN A 161 2.36 3.24 6.48
N LEU A 162 2.02 2.00 6.78
CA LEU A 162 1.14 1.63 7.89
C LEU A 162 1.71 2.12 9.23
N VAL A 163 2.99 1.86 9.48
CA VAL A 163 3.69 2.26 10.71
C VAL A 163 3.91 3.78 10.74
N GLY A 164 4.45 4.35 9.68
CA GLY A 164 4.79 5.78 9.61
C GLY A 164 3.56 6.66 9.83
N GLU A 165 2.51 6.46 9.08
CA GLU A 165 1.28 7.26 9.20
C GLU A 165 0.50 7.00 10.50
N SER A 166 0.58 5.80 11.08
CA SER A 166 -0.15 5.47 12.30
C SER A 166 0.53 6.00 13.55
N LEU A 167 1.84 5.88 13.65
CA LEU A 167 2.62 6.15 14.84
C LEU A 167 3.40 7.48 14.80
N GLY A 168 3.67 8.02 13.60
CA GLY A 168 4.42 9.27 13.40
C GLY A 168 3.60 10.51 13.75
N LYS A 169 3.36 10.75 15.05
CA LYS A 169 2.53 11.85 15.53
C LYS A 169 3.15 12.47 16.80
N LYS A 170 3.00 13.78 16.98
CA LYS A 170 3.43 14.51 18.18
C LYS A 170 4.91 14.26 18.52
N SER A 171 5.78 14.30 17.51
CA SER A 171 7.21 14.02 17.61
C SER A 171 7.58 12.63 18.15
N LYS A 172 6.64 11.68 18.07
CA LYS A 172 6.83 10.27 18.44
C LYS A 172 6.65 9.37 17.25
N GLY A 173 7.13 8.15 17.35
CA GLY A 173 6.94 7.12 16.33
C GLY A 173 8.11 6.15 16.24
N ILE A 174 7.99 5.25 15.29
CA ILE A 174 9.03 4.29 14.92
C ILE A 174 9.39 4.59 13.47
N ILE A 175 10.67 4.57 13.15
CA ILE A 175 11.17 4.70 11.78
C ILE A 175 11.28 3.29 11.20
N PRO A 176 10.38 2.87 10.31
CA PRO A 176 10.45 1.56 9.67
C PRO A 176 11.48 1.61 8.54
N ILE A 177 12.57 0.89 8.70
CA ILE A 177 13.65 0.76 7.73
C ILE A 177 13.55 -0.61 7.08
N ILE A 178 13.48 -0.67 5.77
CA ILE A 178 13.49 -1.94 5.03
C ILE A 178 14.82 -2.03 4.27
N SER A 179 15.61 -3.01 4.62
CA SER A 179 16.87 -3.30 3.94
C SER A 179 16.72 -4.47 2.99
N SER A 180 17.16 -4.29 1.77
CA SER A 180 17.13 -5.32 0.70
C SER A 180 18.36 -6.20 0.80
N MET A 181 18.22 -7.36 1.39
CA MET A 181 19.32 -8.30 1.61
C MET A 181 19.46 -9.29 0.44
N PRO A 182 20.67 -9.77 0.13
CA PRO A 182 21.96 -9.48 0.77
C PRO A 182 22.65 -8.19 0.29
N LYS A 183 22.05 -7.42 -0.63
CA LYS A 183 22.65 -6.20 -1.22
C LYS A 183 23.11 -5.22 -0.14
N ASP A 184 22.27 -4.96 0.84
CA ASP A 184 22.53 -3.98 1.90
C ASP A 184 23.54 -4.48 2.95
N ASN A 185 24.03 -5.73 2.87
CA ASN A 185 25.19 -6.19 3.64
C ASN A 185 26.43 -5.36 3.32
N HIS A 186 26.56 -4.89 2.08
CA HIS A 186 27.71 -4.12 1.64
C HIS A 186 27.57 -2.60 1.89
N SER A 187 26.36 -2.13 2.19
CA SER A 187 26.09 -0.70 2.33
C SER A 187 25.65 -0.29 3.73
N LEU A 188 24.75 -1.02 4.35
CA LEU A 188 24.09 -0.63 5.58
C LEU A 188 24.39 -1.50 6.80
N LEU A 189 24.87 -2.73 6.61
CA LEU A 189 25.06 -3.67 7.73
C LEU A 189 26.04 -3.13 8.76
N GLN A 190 27.15 -2.53 8.35
CA GLN A 190 28.12 -1.93 9.25
C GLN A 190 27.47 -0.81 10.09
N LEU A 191 26.64 0.05 9.48
CA LEU A 191 25.91 1.09 10.18
C LEU A 191 24.96 0.50 11.23
N TYR A 192 24.32 -0.61 10.93
CA TYR A 192 23.42 -1.29 11.88
C TYR A 192 24.18 -1.91 13.05
N LEU A 193 25.35 -2.48 12.82
CA LEU A 193 26.15 -3.16 13.84
C LEU A 193 26.93 -2.16 14.72
N ASP A 194 27.54 -1.17 14.09
CA ASP A 194 28.54 -0.31 14.76
C ASP A 194 28.15 1.19 14.82
N GLY A 195 27.11 1.57 14.14
CA GLY A 195 26.56 2.93 14.17
C GLY A 195 25.72 3.23 15.41
N PRO A 196 24.89 4.30 15.36
CA PRO A 196 24.04 4.70 16.50
C PRO A 196 23.17 3.56 17.00
N LYS A 197 23.19 3.27 18.29
CA LYS A 197 22.49 2.13 18.92
C LYS A 197 20.98 2.38 19.06
N LYS A 198 20.34 2.92 18.01
CA LYS A 198 18.90 3.22 17.96
C LYS A 198 18.07 2.15 17.24
N ASN A 199 18.72 1.11 16.69
CA ASN A 199 18.10 0.07 15.90
C ASN A 199 17.60 -1.07 16.76
N PHE A 200 16.51 -1.72 16.28
CA PHE A 200 16.08 -3.07 16.66
C PHE A 200 15.60 -3.81 15.42
N PHE A 201 15.69 -5.15 15.47
CA PHE A 201 15.44 -6.04 14.34
C PHE A 201 14.29 -6.98 14.64
#